data_e218abc9915fa84d02023c193dc68aea
#
_entry.id   e218abc9915fa84d02023c193dc68aea
#
_cell.length_a   1.000
_cell.length_b   1.000
_cell.length_c   1.000
_cell.angle_alpha   90.00
_cell.angle_beta   90.00
_cell.angle_gamma   90.00
#
_symmetry.space_group_name_H-M   'P 1'
#
loop_
_entity.id
_entity.type
_entity.pdbx_description
1 polymer ?
#
loop_
_entity_poly.entity_id
_entity_poly.type
_entity_poly.pdbx_seq_one_letter_code
_entity_poly.pdbx_strand_id
1 'polypeptide(L)'
;MIPIVCVDNRMGMLFNNRRLSRDRLLTEWIINYAGCIKVWCNSFSKELFVNYNVICDENFIYKAGEKEYCFIENIDISQMTDLYNEVIVCKWNRDYPSDVKFNLCNEEKNWDSMVIDEIIGSSHDKITIERWRMKL
;
A
#
# COMPACT_ATOMS: atom_id res chain seq x y z
N MET A 1 -1.69 -12.70 -1.22
CA MET A 1 -0.87 -11.48 -1.10
C MET A 1 -1.23 -10.65 0.13
N ILE A 2 -0.33 -9.80 0.56
CA ILE A 2 -0.61 -8.76 1.54
C ILE A 2 -0.37 -7.42 0.83
N PRO A 3 -1.43 -6.70 0.44
CA PRO A 3 -1.26 -5.41 -0.23
C PRO A 3 -0.64 -4.37 0.69
N ILE A 4 0.16 -3.48 0.10
CA ILE A 4 0.62 -2.25 0.74
C ILE A 4 0.12 -1.11 -0.14
N VAL A 5 -0.70 -0.24 0.43
CA VAL A 5 -1.28 0.91 -0.27
C VAL A 5 -0.94 2.20 0.47
N CYS A 6 -0.78 3.28 -0.28
CA CYS A 6 -0.56 4.62 0.27
C CYS A 6 -1.79 5.46 -0.04
N VAL A 7 -2.34 6.12 0.97
CA VAL A 7 -3.61 6.84 0.84
C VAL A 7 -3.54 8.24 1.43
N ASP A 8 -4.35 9.14 0.88
CA ASP A 8 -4.58 10.46 1.44
C ASP A 8 -5.65 10.40 2.54
N ASN A 9 -6.04 11.55 3.09
CA ASN A 9 -7.03 11.62 4.17
C ASN A 9 -8.42 11.11 3.78
N ARG A 10 -8.71 10.96 2.49
CA ARG A 10 -9.98 10.44 1.97
C ARG A 10 -9.81 9.10 1.26
N MET A 11 -8.74 8.37 1.62
CA MET A 11 -8.42 7.05 1.07
C MET A 11 -8.11 7.06 -0.43
N GLY A 12 -7.71 8.22 -0.97
CA GLY A 12 -7.29 8.34 -2.36
C GLY A 12 -5.93 7.70 -2.59
N MET A 13 -5.76 7.06 -3.74
CA MET A 13 -4.54 6.35 -4.13
C MET A 13 -3.86 6.95 -5.35
N LEU A 14 -4.64 7.48 -6.29
CA LEU A 14 -4.16 7.87 -7.62
C LEU A 14 -5.00 9.00 -8.18
N PHE A 15 -4.41 9.86 -9.02
CA PHE A 15 -5.13 10.91 -9.72
C PHE A 15 -4.57 11.06 -11.14
N ASN A 16 -5.44 11.00 -12.16
CA ASN A 16 -5.06 11.10 -13.57
C ASN A 16 -3.90 10.16 -13.95
N ASN A 17 -3.95 8.92 -13.47
CA ASN A 17 -2.91 7.92 -13.67
C ASN A 17 -1.54 8.32 -13.10
N ARG A 18 -1.52 9.22 -12.12
CA ARG A 18 -0.30 9.65 -11.42
C ARG A 18 -0.40 9.37 -9.95
N ARG A 19 0.72 8.98 -9.33
CA ARG A 19 0.75 8.80 -7.88
C ARG A 19 0.53 10.14 -7.18
N LEU A 20 -0.14 10.08 -6.02
CA LEU A 20 -0.45 11.29 -5.25
C LEU A 20 0.79 11.89 -4.61
N SER A 21 1.70 11.05 -4.16
CA SER A 21 2.92 11.48 -3.51
C SER A 21 3.94 10.35 -3.47
N ARG A 22 5.15 10.69 -3.04
CA ARG A 22 6.21 9.71 -2.82
C ARG A 22 7.07 10.19 -1.66
N ASP A 23 7.71 9.26 -0.98
CA ASP A 23 8.56 9.56 0.15
C ASP A 23 9.65 8.50 0.26
N ARG A 24 10.90 8.94 0.21
CA ARG A 24 12.06 8.04 0.23
C ARG A 24 12.12 7.23 1.52
N LEU A 25 11.82 7.86 2.66
CA LEU A 25 11.87 7.17 3.96
C LEU A 25 10.74 6.17 4.12
N LEU A 26 9.57 6.43 3.50
CA LEU A 26 8.50 5.43 3.48
C LEU A 26 8.90 4.22 2.65
N THR A 27 9.50 4.42 1.48
CA THR A 27 9.99 3.32 0.66
C THR A 27 10.98 2.45 1.44
N GLU A 28 11.92 3.09 2.12
CA GLU A 28 12.89 2.40 2.98
C GLU A 28 12.19 1.63 4.11
N TRP A 29 11.18 2.24 4.73
CA TRP A 29 10.40 1.59 5.77
C TRP A 29 9.75 0.31 5.27
N ILE A 30 9.14 0.36 4.07
CA ILE A 30 8.47 -0.80 3.47
C ILE A 30 9.46 -1.96 3.29
N ILE A 31 10.63 -1.67 2.73
CA ILE A 31 11.65 -2.68 2.48
C ILE A 31 12.17 -3.27 3.81
N ASN A 32 12.41 -2.44 4.80
CA ASN A 32 12.86 -2.89 6.12
C ASN A 32 11.79 -3.73 6.83
N TYR A 33 10.53 -3.31 6.73
CA TYR A 33 9.42 -4.05 7.32
C TYR A 33 9.26 -5.44 6.70
N ALA A 34 9.39 -5.54 5.38
CA ALA A 34 9.31 -6.81 4.67
C ALA A 34 10.45 -7.76 5.05
N GLY A 35 11.65 -7.20 5.34
CA GLY A 35 12.81 -8.01 5.67
C GLY A 35 13.18 -8.92 4.51
N CYS A 36 13.18 -10.23 4.73
CA CYS A 36 13.49 -11.22 3.70
C CYS A 36 12.24 -11.72 2.94
N ILE A 37 11.05 -11.22 3.27
CA ILE A 37 9.83 -11.57 2.55
C ILE A 37 9.79 -10.78 1.23
N LYS A 38 9.36 -11.45 0.16
CA LYS A 38 9.31 -10.85 -1.18
C LYS A 38 8.34 -9.68 -1.22
N VAL A 39 8.76 -8.62 -1.91
CA VAL A 39 7.92 -7.46 -2.25
C VAL A 39 7.76 -7.45 -3.76
N TRP A 40 6.51 -7.43 -4.20
CA TRP A 40 6.13 -7.41 -5.61
C TRP A 40 5.57 -6.04 -5.96
N CYS A 41 5.77 -5.62 -7.20
CA CYS A 41 5.13 -4.43 -7.75
C CYS A 41 4.94 -4.60 -9.26
N ASN A 42 4.23 -3.67 -9.89
CA ASN A 42 4.17 -3.61 -11.34
C ASN A 42 5.15 -2.55 -11.88
N SER A 43 5.19 -2.40 -13.20
CA SER A 43 6.09 -1.44 -13.87
C SER A 43 5.84 0.00 -13.47
N PHE A 44 4.60 0.35 -13.12
CA PHE A 44 4.24 1.70 -12.67
C PHE A 44 4.99 2.09 -11.40
N SER A 45 5.12 1.16 -10.45
CA SER A 45 5.72 1.43 -9.14
C SER A 45 7.21 1.13 -9.07
N LYS A 46 7.75 0.46 -10.08
CA LYS A 46 9.15 0.00 -10.08
C LYS A 46 10.16 1.11 -9.81
N GLU A 47 9.91 2.31 -10.30
CA GLU A 47 10.83 3.44 -10.14
C GLU A 47 11.05 3.85 -8.67
N LEU A 48 10.08 3.56 -7.80
CA LEU A 48 10.22 3.84 -6.38
C LEU A 48 11.20 2.90 -5.68
N PHE A 49 11.44 1.73 -6.28
CA PHE A 49 12.24 0.66 -5.68
C PHE A 49 13.52 0.37 -6.46
N VAL A 50 14.02 1.34 -7.23
CA VAL A 50 15.16 1.14 -8.13
C VAL A 50 16.43 0.63 -7.42
N ASN A 51 16.62 0.99 -6.17
CA ASN A 51 17.78 0.58 -5.37
C ASN A 51 17.51 -0.63 -4.48
N TYR A 52 16.37 -1.29 -4.65
CA TYR A 52 15.93 -2.38 -3.79
C TYR A 52 15.61 -3.63 -4.60
N ASN A 53 15.68 -4.77 -3.93
CA ASN A 53 15.39 -6.07 -4.55
C ASN A 53 13.88 -6.35 -4.47
N VAL A 54 13.15 -5.92 -5.50
CA VAL A 54 11.72 -6.18 -5.64
C VAL A 54 11.45 -6.95 -6.92
N ILE A 55 10.33 -7.69 -6.94
CA ILE A 55 9.93 -8.46 -8.12
C ILE A 55 8.92 -7.63 -8.89
N CYS A 56 9.24 -7.30 -10.14
CA CYS A 56 8.35 -6.55 -11.01
C CYS A 56 7.66 -7.48 -12.00
N ASP A 57 6.32 -7.53 -11.94
CA ASP A 57 5.50 -8.37 -12.81
C ASP A 57 4.11 -7.76 -12.92
N GLU A 58 3.56 -7.61 -14.12
CA GLU A 58 2.25 -7.00 -14.30
C GLU A 58 1.10 -7.86 -13.74
N ASN A 59 1.31 -9.14 -13.54
CA ASN A 59 0.35 -10.05 -12.92
C ASN A 59 0.68 -10.31 -11.44
N PHE A 60 1.39 -9.42 -10.81
CA PHE A 60 1.94 -9.59 -9.46
C PHE A 60 0.90 -9.95 -8.40
N ILE A 61 -0.30 -9.37 -8.47
CA ILE A 61 -1.34 -9.63 -7.46
C ILE A 61 -1.86 -11.08 -7.51
N TYR A 62 -1.67 -11.78 -8.63
CA TYR A 62 -2.06 -13.18 -8.79
C TYR A 62 -0.90 -14.15 -8.61
N LYS A 63 0.34 -13.65 -8.68
CA LYS A 63 1.55 -14.47 -8.56
C LYS A 63 2.16 -14.47 -7.18
N ALA A 64 1.98 -13.38 -6.43
CA ALA A 64 2.54 -13.29 -5.08
C ALA A 64 1.98 -14.37 -4.17
N GLY A 65 2.82 -14.92 -3.31
CA GLY A 65 2.43 -15.89 -2.31
C GLY A 65 1.54 -15.28 -1.23
N GLU A 66 0.87 -16.14 -0.47
CA GLU A 66 -0.12 -15.74 0.53
C GLU A 66 0.45 -14.75 1.56
N LYS A 67 1.71 -14.89 1.92
CA LYS A 67 2.37 -14.04 2.93
C LYS A 67 3.37 -13.07 2.32
N GLU A 68 3.33 -12.87 1.01
CA GLU A 68 4.20 -11.95 0.30
C GLU A 68 3.51 -10.62 0.06
N TYR A 69 4.28 -9.55 0.01
CA TYR A 69 3.75 -8.20 -0.12
C TYR A 69 3.61 -7.77 -1.58
N CYS A 70 2.53 -7.05 -1.87
CA CYS A 70 2.32 -6.38 -3.15
C CYS A 70 2.15 -4.89 -2.92
N PHE A 71 3.09 -4.09 -3.41
CA PHE A 71 2.96 -2.64 -3.36
C PHE A 71 2.07 -2.18 -4.53
N ILE A 72 0.93 -1.60 -4.23
CA ILE A 72 -0.13 -1.31 -5.20
C ILE A 72 -0.47 0.17 -5.19
N GLU A 73 -0.35 0.83 -6.34
CA GLU A 73 -0.66 2.24 -6.49
C GLU A 73 -1.83 2.52 -7.46
N ASN A 74 -1.92 1.76 -8.55
CA ASN A 74 -2.77 2.09 -9.68
C ASN A 74 -3.84 1.03 -9.98
N ILE A 75 -4.14 0.19 -9.05
CA ILE A 75 -5.19 -0.83 -9.17
C ILE A 75 -6.17 -0.64 -8.01
N ASP A 76 -7.46 -0.54 -8.32
CA ASP A 76 -8.49 -0.55 -7.29
C ASP A 76 -8.72 -1.99 -6.84
N ILE A 77 -8.21 -2.34 -5.67
CA ILE A 77 -8.34 -3.67 -5.08
C ILE A 77 -9.49 -3.77 -4.08
N SER A 78 -10.31 -2.73 -3.96
CA SER A 78 -11.39 -2.69 -2.95
C SER A 78 -12.38 -3.83 -3.11
N GLN A 79 -12.61 -4.29 -4.35
CA GLN A 79 -13.53 -5.39 -4.64
C GLN A 79 -12.85 -6.76 -4.76
N MET A 80 -11.53 -6.80 -4.51
CA MET A 80 -10.73 -8.02 -4.67
C MET A 80 -10.41 -8.69 -3.33
N THR A 81 -11.33 -8.61 -2.37
CA THR A 81 -11.09 -9.08 -1.00
C THR A 81 -10.95 -10.60 -0.88
N ASP A 82 -11.24 -11.34 -1.95
CA ASP A 82 -10.93 -12.77 -2.01
C ASP A 82 -9.42 -13.05 -2.10
N LEU A 83 -8.62 -12.05 -2.49
CA LEU A 83 -7.18 -12.21 -2.70
C LEU A 83 -6.37 -11.88 -1.46
N TYR A 84 -6.94 -11.22 -0.47
CA TYR A 84 -6.21 -10.82 0.72
C TYR A 84 -7.11 -10.73 1.95
N ASN A 85 -6.54 -10.98 3.12
CA ASN A 85 -7.22 -10.82 4.41
C ASN A 85 -6.43 -9.90 5.37
N GLU A 86 -5.36 -9.33 4.87
CA GLU A 86 -4.54 -8.35 5.59
C GLU A 86 -4.05 -7.32 4.58
N VAL A 87 -4.00 -6.06 4.98
CA VAL A 87 -3.47 -4.97 4.16
C VAL A 87 -2.71 -3.99 5.05
N ILE A 88 -1.60 -3.48 4.52
CA ILE A 88 -0.82 -2.41 5.16
C ILE A 88 -1.24 -1.09 4.50
N VAL A 89 -1.74 -0.17 5.29
CA VAL A 89 -2.23 1.13 4.82
C VAL A 89 -1.31 2.21 5.34
N CYS A 90 -0.61 2.87 4.41
CA CYS A 90 0.28 3.99 4.71
C CYS A 90 -0.46 5.28 4.45
N LYS A 91 -0.70 6.06 5.50
CA LYS A 91 -1.46 7.31 5.42
C LYS A 91 -0.51 8.49 5.33
N TRP A 92 -0.62 9.24 4.22
CA TRP A 92 0.18 10.45 4.02
C TRP A 92 -0.15 11.54 5.03
N ASN A 93 -1.37 11.51 5.61
CA ASN A 93 -1.91 12.55 6.49
C ASN A 93 -1.98 13.92 5.78
N ARG A 94 -2.32 13.89 4.51
CA ARG A 94 -2.53 15.05 3.64
C ARG A 94 -3.74 14.83 2.75
N ASP A 95 -4.30 15.92 2.23
CA ASP A 95 -5.34 15.89 1.22
C ASP A 95 -4.73 16.04 -0.16
N TYR A 96 -5.09 15.15 -1.08
CA TYR A 96 -4.72 15.21 -2.48
C TYR A 96 -5.97 15.01 -3.35
N PRO A 97 -6.02 15.58 -4.57
CA PRO A 97 -7.05 15.16 -5.51
C PRO A 97 -6.85 13.68 -5.87
N SER A 98 -7.93 12.92 -6.00
CA SER A 98 -7.85 11.51 -6.35
C SER A 98 -9.08 11.06 -7.12
N ASP A 99 -8.89 10.09 -8.02
CA ASP A 99 -9.96 9.44 -8.77
C ASP A 99 -9.96 7.91 -8.61
N VAL A 100 -8.95 7.36 -7.95
CA VAL A 100 -8.91 5.96 -7.53
C VAL A 100 -8.77 5.93 -6.02
N LYS A 101 -9.63 5.15 -5.36
CA LYS A 101 -9.65 5.06 -3.89
C LYS A 101 -9.54 3.62 -3.43
N PHE A 102 -8.90 3.45 -2.25
CA PHE A 102 -8.97 2.20 -1.52
C PHE A 102 -10.16 2.29 -0.57
N ASN A 103 -11.29 1.70 -0.98
CA ASN A 103 -12.57 1.88 -0.29
C ASN A 103 -13.17 0.53 0.11
N LEU A 104 -13.06 0.19 1.38
CA LEU A 104 -13.68 -0.98 1.99
C LEU A 104 -14.97 -0.61 2.74
N CYS A 105 -15.64 0.48 2.37
CA CYS A 105 -16.74 1.04 3.16
C CYS A 105 -17.90 0.07 3.41
N ASN A 106 -18.18 -0.82 2.47
CA ASN A 106 -19.22 -1.84 2.66
C ASN A 106 -18.75 -3.01 3.53
N GLU A 107 -17.45 -3.07 3.81
CA GLU A 107 -16.81 -4.16 4.55
C GLU A 107 -16.01 -3.68 5.76
N GLU A 108 -15.98 -2.37 6.05
CA GLU A 108 -15.19 -1.80 7.14
C GLU A 108 -15.44 -2.48 8.49
N LYS A 109 -16.70 -2.80 8.77
CA LYS A 109 -17.07 -3.48 10.00
C LYS A 109 -16.49 -4.90 10.10
N ASN A 110 -16.00 -5.43 8.98
CA ASN A 110 -15.37 -6.75 8.93
C ASN A 110 -13.84 -6.68 9.05
N TRP A 111 -13.29 -5.49 9.24
CA TRP A 111 -11.86 -5.27 9.36
C TRP A 111 -11.51 -4.63 10.69
N ASP A 112 -10.44 -5.12 11.30
CA ASP A 112 -9.80 -4.47 12.45
C ASP A 112 -8.58 -3.72 11.96
N SER A 113 -8.37 -2.51 12.44
CA SER A 113 -7.20 -1.71 12.12
C SER A 113 -6.37 -1.43 13.37
N MET A 114 -5.05 -1.36 13.18
CA MET A 114 -4.11 -1.08 14.25
C MET A 114 -2.97 -0.23 13.67
N VAL A 115 -2.61 0.84 14.37
CA VAL A 115 -1.41 1.61 14.03
C VAL A 115 -0.19 0.76 14.42
N ILE A 116 0.67 0.46 13.45
CA ILE A 116 1.88 -0.31 13.70
C ILE A 116 3.14 0.55 13.70
N ASP A 117 3.08 1.74 13.11
CA ASP A 117 4.19 2.69 13.16
C ASP A 117 3.73 4.09 12.79
N GLU A 118 4.48 5.09 13.23
CA GLU A 118 4.35 6.48 12.81
C GLU A 118 5.76 6.97 12.53
N ILE A 119 6.00 7.45 11.30
CA ILE A 119 7.33 7.87 10.90
C ILE A 119 7.31 9.33 10.43
N ILE A 120 8.48 9.96 10.57
CA ILE A 120 8.76 11.24 9.92
C ILE A 120 9.33 10.91 8.55
N GLY A 121 8.66 11.36 7.49
CA GLY A 121 9.10 11.12 6.12
C GLY A 121 10.21 12.07 5.69
N SER A 122 10.72 11.85 4.48
CA SER A 122 11.68 12.78 3.87
C SER A 122 10.98 14.03 3.32
N SER A 123 9.71 13.93 2.94
CA SER A 123 8.90 15.03 2.41
C SER A 123 7.54 15.16 3.08
N HIS A 124 7.30 14.42 4.15
CA HIS A 124 6.06 14.44 4.93
C HIS A 124 6.39 14.52 6.41
N ASP A 125 5.67 15.36 7.14
CA ASP A 125 5.92 15.56 8.57
C ASP A 125 5.61 14.31 9.39
N LYS A 126 4.55 13.58 9.00
CA LYS A 126 4.13 12.38 9.69
C LYS A 126 3.41 11.46 8.71
N ILE A 127 3.85 10.21 8.66
CA ILE A 127 3.17 9.15 7.92
C ILE A 127 2.73 8.11 8.94
N THR A 128 1.44 7.80 8.96
CA THR A 128 0.86 6.82 9.87
C THR A 128 0.70 5.51 9.13
N ILE A 129 1.22 4.43 9.69
CA ILE A 129 1.16 3.12 9.05
C ILE A 129 0.27 2.22 9.89
N GLU A 130 -0.74 1.66 9.24
CA GLU A 130 -1.73 0.79 9.86
C GLU A 130 -1.71 -0.60 9.24
N ARG A 131 -2.02 -1.59 10.04
CA ARG A 131 -2.30 -2.95 9.58
C ARG A 131 -3.78 -3.21 9.76
N TRP A 132 -4.45 -3.58 8.68
CA TRP A 132 -5.84 -3.96 8.69
C TRP A 132 -5.95 -5.46 8.49
N ARG A 133 -6.70 -6.14 9.35
CA ARG A 133 -6.95 -7.58 9.26
C ARG A 133 -8.43 -7.85 9.24
N MET A 134 -8.83 -8.81 8.40
CA MET A 134 -10.22 -9.24 8.33
C MET A 134 -10.58 -9.93 9.65
N LYS A 135 -11.76 -9.59 10.19
CA LYS A 135 -12.31 -10.25 11.37
C LYS A 135 -12.74 -11.66 11.04
N LEU A 136 -12.50 -12.56 11.94
CA LEU A 136 -12.92 -13.96 11.81
C LEU A 136 -14.37 -14.16 12.29
#